data_9365e7011d59facbff2f694a573f0f24
#
_entry.id   9365e7011d59facbff2f694a573f0f24
#
_cell.length_a   1.000
_cell.length_b   1.000
_cell.length_c   1.000
_cell.angle_alpha   90.00
_cell.angle_beta   90.00
_cell.angle_gamma   90.00
#
_symmetry.space_group_name_H-M   'P 1'
#
loop_
_entity.id
_entity.type
_entity.pdbx_description
1 polymer ?
#
loop_
_entity_poly.entity_id
_entity_poly.type
_entity_poly.pdbx_seq_one_letter_code
_entity_poly.pdbx_strand_id
1 'polypeptide(L)'
;MKKILMLLLIAGFSRAQSLLTLDEALQLVRQNNLQLQKQQQKQKIAELETAIKRGQRLPALDFSATASYADEIAKLDIPIEKLGLSLPPNFTAPSIELGGHERTDFALGLRQPIFTGGKLRSQVELAQTAVEAEETRLTLLQQQAAYQTYWLFYQAQSLKKERKIQEASLMRLEVQLQQARSLFRAAQVMAYDTLQVFNQTLQVKMQLEQNQRDQRLIDLQMARLLNLATTRPIAEIDLVPPAGVRAVLDSLKQQALQHRPELSGIRLGQRSAQLSRKLAQATYWPDLGAEAKYHYGKPGLNQVTNEWMDYSTIGVNLQWNLWRANQDRRRVEAAEVELNRLTLEERELLRNIDYDVEKGWENAAFAVKQIQLAERLRAQQQERYRIVSTQQREGVATTNDVIIAEGDLTQAELQWQRALIQYYLAQSEILLAIGKIAE
;
A
#
# COMPACT_ATOMS: atom_id res chain seq x y z
N MET A 1 46.75 -47.33 -6.49
CA MET A 1 45.70 -46.77 -7.36
C MET A 1 44.36 -47.42 -6.96
N LYS A 2 43.56 -46.76 -6.13
CA LYS A 2 42.16 -47.16 -5.84
C LYS A 2 41.29 -45.93 -5.99
N LYS A 3 40.47 -45.87 -7.06
CA LYS A 3 39.50 -44.83 -7.33
C LYS A 3 38.26 -45.10 -6.42
N ILE A 4 38.03 -44.20 -5.46
CA ILE A 4 36.80 -44.19 -4.66
C ILE A 4 35.78 -43.37 -5.44
N LEU A 5 34.77 -44.04 -5.96
CA LEU A 5 33.59 -43.45 -6.61
C LEU A 5 32.62 -43.00 -5.52
N MET A 6 32.55 -41.68 -5.25
CA MET A 6 31.62 -41.09 -4.28
C MET A 6 30.30 -40.84 -4.98
N LEU A 7 29.34 -41.80 -4.78
CA LEU A 7 27.96 -41.64 -5.22
C LEU A 7 27.27 -40.60 -4.33
N LEU A 8 27.06 -39.41 -4.87
CA LEU A 8 26.19 -38.36 -4.29
C LEU A 8 24.72 -38.82 -4.46
N LEU A 9 24.16 -39.40 -3.42
CA LEU A 9 22.72 -39.59 -3.28
C LEU A 9 22.07 -38.21 -3.13
N ILE A 10 21.57 -37.66 -4.24
CA ILE A 10 20.63 -36.55 -4.22
C ILE A 10 19.30 -37.09 -3.72
N ALA A 11 19.10 -37.07 -2.41
CA ALA A 11 17.79 -37.27 -1.80
C ALA A 11 16.92 -36.09 -2.22
N GLY A 12 16.21 -36.26 -3.34
CA GLY A 12 15.12 -35.36 -3.72
C GLY A 12 14.05 -35.43 -2.63
N PHE A 13 14.12 -34.54 -1.66
CA PHE A 13 12.98 -34.25 -0.79
C PHE A 13 11.85 -33.76 -1.69
N SER A 14 11.01 -34.66 -2.15
CA SER A 14 9.67 -34.34 -2.62
C SER A 14 8.94 -33.73 -1.43
N ARG A 15 9.06 -32.41 -1.26
CA ARG A 15 8.23 -31.66 -0.33
C ARG A 15 6.81 -31.84 -0.81
N ALA A 16 6.08 -32.76 -0.16
CA ALA A 16 4.63 -32.77 -0.29
C ALA A 16 4.17 -31.33 -0.12
N GLN A 17 3.60 -30.75 -1.16
CA GLN A 17 3.10 -29.38 -1.11
C GLN A 17 2.02 -29.35 -0.04
N SER A 18 2.37 -28.86 1.15
CA SER A 18 1.41 -28.67 2.23
C SER A 18 0.28 -27.77 1.75
N LEU A 19 -0.94 -28.18 2.02
CA LEU A 19 -2.13 -27.37 1.70
C LEU A 19 -2.03 -26.02 2.42
N LEU A 20 -2.36 -24.95 1.70
CA LEU A 20 -2.32 -23.59 2.23
C LEU A 20 -3.59 -23.32 3.05
N THR A 21 -3.44 -23.16 4.36
CA THR A 21 -4.53 -22.76 5.25
C THR A 21 -4.73 -21.22 5.23
N LEU A 22 -5.87 -20.75 5.73
CA LEU A 22 -6.15 -19.32 5.81
C LEU A 22 -5.16 -18.60 6.74
N ASP A 23 -4.89 -19.16 7.93
CA ASP A 23 -3.97 -18.56 8.90
C ASP A 23 -2.55 -18.48 8.36
N GLU A 24 -2.09 -19.55 7.69
CA GLU A 24 -0.79 -19.57 7.03
C GLU A 24 -0.72 -18.53 5.90
N ALA A 25 -1.78 -18.39 5.10
CA ALA A 25 -1.85 -17.37 4.05
C ALA A 25 -1.78 -15.95 4.62
N LEU A 26 -2.48 -15.67 5.73
CA LEU A 26 -2.43 -14.39 6.44
C LEU A 26 -1.03 -14.11 7.02
N GLN A 27 -0.33 -15.11 7.54
CA GLN A 27 1.04 -14.96 7.99
C GLN A 27 2.00 -14.67 6.83
N LEU A 28 1.90 -15.44 5.74
CA LEU A 28 2.74 -15.28 4.56
C LEU A 28 2.54 -13.92 3.88
N VAL A 29 1.31 -13.41 3.79
CA VAL A 29 1.07 -12.09 3.20
C VAL A 29 1.73 -10.98 4.03
N ARG A 30 1.69 -11.06 5.36
CA ARG A 30 2.35 -10.10 6.24
C ARG A 30 3.88 -10.11 6.07
N GLN A 31 4.48 -11.27 5.85
CA GLN A 31 5.94 -11.43 5.77
C GLN A 31 6.49 -11.16 4.36
N ASN A 32 5.81 -11.67 3.33
CA ASN A 32 6.38 -11.78 1.99
C ASN A 32 5.80 -10.78 0.98
N ASN A 33 4.68 -10.12 1.27
CA ASN A 33 4.03 -9.25 0.30
C ASN A 33 4.93 -8.06 -0.05
N LEU A 34 5.23 -7.91 -1.35
CA LEU A 34 6.15 -6.89 -1.86
C LEU A 34 5.65 -5.47 -1.64
N GLN A 35 4.33 -5.24 -1.59
CA GLN A 35 3.77 -3.91 -1.32
C GLN A 35 4.03 -3.49 0.13
N LEU A 36 3.90 -4.44 1.08
CA LEU A 36 4.20 -4.20 2.49
C LEU A 36 5.71 -3.93 2.68
N GLN A 37 6.57 -4.74 2.05
CA GLN A 37 8.02 -4.53 2.12
C GLN A 37 8.42 -3.17 1.53
N LYS A 38 7.85 -2.76 0.39
CA LYS A 38 8.08 -1.44 -0.19
C LYS A 38 7.65 -0.32 0.76
N GLN A 39 6.52 -0.49 1.45
CA GLN A 39 6.03 0.50 2.41
C GLN A 39 6.94 0.60 3.64
N GLN A 40 7.48 -0.51 4.14
CA GLN A 40 8.49 -0.51 5.20
C GLN A 40 9.77 0.26 4.80
N GLN A 41 10.21 0.13 3.53
CA GLN A 41 11.33 0.92 3.05
C GLN A 41 11.00 2.43 2.99
N LYS A 42 9.77 2.81 2.63
CA LYS A 42 9.35 4.22 2.67
C LYS A 42 9.34 4.78 4.09
N GLN A 43 8.85 3.99 5.06
CA GLN A 43 8.94 4.36 6.48
C GLN A 43 10.39 4.60 6.88
N LYS A 44 11.32 3.71 6.48
CA LYS A 44 12.75 3.87 6.78
C LYS A 44 13.34 5.13 6.14
N ILE A 45 12.94 5.46 4.91
CA ILE A 45 13.34 6.73 4.26
C ILE A 45 12.85 7.93 5.08
N ALA A 46 11.59 7.95 5.52
CA ALA A 46 11.04 9.03 6.33
C ALA A 46 11.78 9.18 7.68
N GLU A 47 12.17 8.07 8.32
CA GLU A 47 13.01 8.09 9.53
C GLU A 47 14.38 8.75 9.27
N LEU A 48 15.04 8.39 8.15
CA LEU A 48 16.31 9.00 7.74
C LEU A 48 16.15 10.48 7.42
N GLU A 49 15.08 10.88 6.74
CA GLU A 49 14.76 12.29 6.48
C GLU A 49 14.56 13.07 7.79
N THR A 50 13.90 12.45 8.78
CA THR A 50 13.76 13.05 10.12
C THR A 50 15.12 13.26 10.78
N ALA A 51 16.03 12.29 10.68
CA ALA A 51 17.40 12.42 11.19
C ALA A 51 18.17 13.54 10.47
N ILE A 52 18.03 13.67 9.15
CA ILE A 52 18.60 14.76 8.34
C ILE A 52 18.06 16.12 8.83
N LYS A 53 16.74 16.25 9.04
CA LYS A 53 16.14 17.50 9.55
C LYS A 53 16.61 17.84 10.95
N ARG A 54 16.82 16.84 11.83
CA ARG A 54 17.44 17.05 13.13
C ARG A 54 18.88 17.53 13.01
N GLY A 55 19.67 16.93 12.11
CA GLY A 55 21.05 17.32 11.81
C GLY A 55 21.18 18.77 11.36
N GLN A 56 20.20 19.32 10.60
CA GLN A 56 20.21 20.72 10.16
C GLN A 56 20.14 21.75 11.30
N ARG A 57 19.84 21.33 12.53
CA ARG A 57 19.84 22.17 13.75
C ARG A 57 21.21 22.19 14.43
N LEU A 58 22.12 21.28 14.07
CA LEU A 58 23.44 21.15 14.63
C LEU A 58 24.45 21.97 13.84
N PRO A 59 25.64 22.24 14.38
CA PRO A 59 26.71 22.89 13.64
C PRO A 59 27.13 22.07 12.43
N ALA A 60 27.32 22.75 11.30
CA ALA A 60 27.91 22.17 10.10
C ALA A 60 29.38 22.58 9.97
N LEU A 61 30.26 21.63 9.68
CA LEU A 61 31.66 21.86 9.41
C LEU A 61 31.89 21.67 7.91
N ASP A 62 32.32 22.75 7.26
CA ASP A 62 32.58 22.80 5.81
C ASP A 62 34.04 23.09 5.55
N PHE A 63 34.64 22.38 4.58
CA PHE A 63 35.93 22.73 4.01
C PHE A 63 35.73 23.26 2.59
N SER A 64 36.36 24.39 2.28
CA SER A 64 36.33 24.95 0.93
C SER A 64 37.76 25.27 0.47
N ALA A 65 38.04 25.04 -0.80
CA ALA A 65 39.27 25.45 -1.47
C ALA A 65 38.87 26.22 -2.72
N THR A 66 39.37 27.44 -2.83
CA THR A 66 39.10 28.32 -3.97
C THR A 66 40.40 28.72 -4.59
N ALA A 67 40.55 28.55 -5.90
CA ALA A 67 41.66 29.10 -6.69
C ALA A 67 41.07 29.92 -7.84
N SER A 68 41.53 31.12 -8.01
CA SER A 68 41.10 32.00 -9.10
C SER A 68 42.30 32.76 -9.67
N TYR A 69 42.22 33.06 -10.97
CA TYR A 69 43.18 33.89 -11.69
C TYR A 69 42.42 35.13 -12.21
N ALA A 70 43.02 36.30 -11.99
CA ALA A 70 42.54 37.57 -12.56
C ALA A 70 43.64 38.14 -13.48
N ASP A 71 43.26 38.51 -14.68
CA ASP A 71 44.18 39.10 -15.67
C ASP A 71 44.62 40.52 -15.29
N GLU A 72 43.81 41.20 -14.48
CA GLU A 72 44.13 42.50 -13.92
C GLU A 72 44.26 42.45 -12.40
N ILE A 73 45.28 43.15 -11.87
CA ILE A 73 45.51 43.33 -10.43
C ILE A 73 44.95 44.66 -10.01
N ALA A 74 44.22 44.70 -8.89
CA ALA A 74 43.75 45.93 -8.30
C ALA A 74 44.99 46.82 -7.91
N LYS A 75 44.96 48.10 -8.31
CA LYS A 75 46.04 49.07 -8.00
C LYS A 75 45.49 50.15 -7.08
N LEU A 76 46.24 50.51 -6.08
CA LEU A 76 45.99 51.64 -5.23
C LEU A 76 46.88 52.79 -5.69
N ASP A 77 46.27 53.77 -6.39
CA ASP A 77 46.94 55.00 -6.76
C ASP A 77 46.78 55.98 -5.60
N ILE A 78 47.93 56.42 -5.05
CA ILE A 78 47.91 57.40 -3.97
C ILE A 78 47.78 58.81 -4.61
N PRO A 79 46.66 59.54 -4.42
CA PRO A 79 46.44 60.85 -5.03
C PRO A 79 47.25 61.93 -4.27
N ILE A 80 48.59 61.89 -4.44
CA ILE A 80 49.56 62.76 -3.73
C ILE A 80 49.22 64.26 -4.01
N GLU A 81 48.69 64.59 -5.19
CA GLU A 81 48.22 65.93 -5.55
C GLU A 81 47.18 66.48 -4.57
N LYS A 82 46.34 65.62 -4.01
CA LYS A 82 45.31 65.99 -3.03
C LYS A 82 45.83 66.17 -1.61
N LEU A 83 47.10 65.78 -1.34
CA LEU A 83 47.76 65.94 -0.05
C LEU A 83 48.45 67.33 0.13
N GLY A 84 48.37 68.22 -0.86
CA GLY A 84 48.97 69.51 -0.79
C GLY A 84 50.49 69.51 -0.78
N LEU A 85 51.13 68.47 -1.19
CA LEU A 85 52.58 68.36 -1.27
C LEU A 85 53.06 68.88 -2.64
N SER A 86 53.96 69.93 -2.64
CA SER A 86 54.62 70.41 -3.87
C SER A 86 55.70 69.38 -4.29
N LEU A 87 55.43 68.69 -5.37
CA LEU A 87 56.31 67.65 -5.89
C LEU A 87 57.20 68.14 -7.04
N PRO A 88 58.40 67.56 -7.27
CA PRO A 88 59.20 67.87 -8.44
C PRO A 88 58.45 67.58 -9.76
N PRO A 89 58.74 68.30 -10.86
CA PRO A 89 57.96 68.20 -12.12
C PRO A 89 57.91 66.84 -12.78
N ASN A 90 58.72 65.87 -12.37
CA ASN A 90 58.78 64.51 -12.91
C ASN A 90 58.47 63.41 -11.87
N PHE A 91 57.78 63.71 -10.77
CA PHE A 91 57.43 62.71 -9.77
C PHE A 91 56.15 61.96 -10.21
N THR A 92 56.30 60.70 -10.52
CA THR A 92 55.17 59.78 -10.75
C THR A 92 54.81 59.14 -9.42
N ALA A 93 53.55 59.27 -8.99
CA ALA A 93 53.08 58.62 -7.78
C ALA A 93 53.23 57.12 -7.90
N PRO A 94 53.78 56.45 -6.87
CA PRO A 94 53.86 54.98 -6.91
C PRO A 94 52.45 54.37 -6.84
N SER A 95 52.10 53.53 -7.79
CA SER A 95 50.95 52.65 -7.69
C SER A 95 51.33 51.40 -6.91
N ILE A 96 50.53 51.06 -5.92
CA ILE A 96 50.75 49.85 -5.11
C ILE A 96 49.78 48.78 -5.65
N GLU A 97 50.36 47.65 -6.14
CA GLU A 97 49.54 46.50 -6.56
C GLU A 97 49.02 45.78 -5.33
N LEU A 98 47.69 45.49 -5.34
CA LEU A 98 46.99 44.84 -4.24
C LEU A 98 46.75 43.35 -4.59
N GLY A 99 47.58 42.47 -4.04
CA GLY A 99 47.50 41.04 -4.27
C GLY A 99 48.33 40.59 -5.45
N GLY A 100 47.92 39.54 -6.14
CA GLY A 100 48.53 38.98 -7.35
C GLY A 100 47.47 38.48 -8.29
N HIS A 101 47.90 38.07 -9.49
CA HIS A 101 47.00 37.45 -10.47
C HIS A 101 46.35 36.19 -9.94
N GLU A 102 47.03 35.42 -9.11
CA GLU A 102 46.55 34.18 -8.52
C GLU A 102 46.05 34.42 -7.10
N ARG A 103 44.81 33.94 -6.82
CA ARG A 103 44.25 33.90 -5.48
C ARG A 103 43.90 32.47 -5.10
N THR A 104 44.39 32.04 -3.97
CA THR A 104 44.10 30.71 -3.42
C THR A 104 43.67 30.87 -1.96
N ASP A 105 42.56 30.27 -1.59
CA ASP A 105 42.05 30.27 -0.22
C ASP A 105 41.58 28.88 0.16
N PHE A 106 42.07 28.37 1.25
CA PHE A 106 41.60 27.18 1.93
C PHE A 106 40.88 27.62 3.20
N ALA A 107 39.62 27.26 3.35
CA ALA A 107 38.85 27.66 4.52
C ALA A 107 38.19 26.46 5.18
N LEU A 108 38.31 26.36 6.51
CA LEU A 108 37.55 25.47 7.36
C LEU A 108 36.50 26.28 8.12
N GLY A 109 35.22 26.06 7.83
CA GLY A 109 34.11 26.84 8.36
C GLY A 109 33.21 26.02 9.27
N LEU A 110 32.84 26.58 10.42
CA LEU A 110 31.80 26.07 11.31
C LEU A 110 30.59 27.02 11.23
N ARG A 111 29.43 26.49 10.86
CA ARG A 111 28.20 27.28 10.73
C ARG A 111 27.13 26.72 11.65
N GLN A 112 26.52 27.58 12.49
CA GLN A 112 25.45 27.21 13.43
C GLN A 112 24.25 28.12 13.24
N PRO A 113 23.05 27.60 12.87
CA PRO A 113 21.81 28.34 12.99
C PRO A 113 21.48 28.59 14.48
N ILE A 114 21.28 29.85 14.85
CA ILE A 114 20.94 30.25 16.23
C ILE A 114 19.44 30.43 16.39
N PHE A 115 18.83 31.14 15.44
CA PHE A 115 17.40 31.42 15.44
C PHE A 115 16.87 31.44 14.00
N THR A 116 15.74 30.77 13.79
CA THR A 116 15.12 30.65 12.45
C THR A 116 13.60 30.82 12.52
N GLY A 117 13.08 31.62 13.46
CA GLY A 117 11.64 31.84 13.63
C GLY A 117 10.84 30.55 13.89
N GLY A 118 11.48 29.48 14.40
CA GLY A 118 10.84 28.16 14.60
C GLY A 118 10.80 27.28 13.34
N LYS A 119 11.36 27.72 12.21
CA LYS A 119 11.37 26.99 10.93
C LYS A 119 11.99 25.58 11.07
N LEU A 120 13.21 25.47 11.59
CA LEU A 120 13.91 24.18 11.74
C LEU A 120 13.18 23.23 12.70
N ARG A 121 12.57 23.78 13.77
CA ARG A 121 11.75 22.97 14.68
C ARG A 121 10.52 22.42 13.98
N SER A 122 9.77 23.25 13.28
CA SER A 122 8.58 22.85 12.54
C SER A 122 8.90 21.86 11.42
N GLN A 123 10.07 21.96 10.77
CA GLN A 123 10.54 20.99 9.78
C GLN A 123 10.80 19.62 10.39
N VAL A 124 11.40 19.55 11.58
CA VAL A 124 11.61 18.28 12.31
C VAL A 124 10.26 17.66 12.72
N GLU A 125 9.35 18.47 13.27
CA GLU A 125 8.01 17.99 13.64
C GLU A 125 7.22 17.51 12.42
N LEU A 126 7.34 18.18 11.26
CA LEU A 126 6.72 17.76 10.01
C LEU A 126 7.29 16.43 9.51
N ALA A 127 8.61 16.25 9.55
CA ALA A 127 9.25 14.99 9.19
C ALA A 127 8.85 13.84 10.13
N GLN A 128 8.71 14.09 11.44
CA GLN A 128 8.20 13.11 12.40
C GLN A 128 6.75 12.72 12.08
N THR A 129 5.89 13.70 11.76
CA THR A 129 4.50 13.43 11.34
C THR A 129 4.47 12.61 10.05
N ALA A 130 5.42 12.80 9.14
CA ALA A 130 5.54 11.96 7.94
C ALA A 130 5.89 10.49 8.27
N VAL A 131 6.74 10.23 9.27
CA VAL A 131 7.01 8.86 9.75
C VAL A 131 5.72 8.21 10.25
N GLU A 132 4.97 8.90 11.14
CA GLU A 132 3.68 8.42 11.67
C GLU A 132 2.65 8.17 10.54
N ALA A 133 2.68 8.98 9.49
CA ALA A 133 1.82 8.79 8.30
C ALA A 133 2.22 7.55 7.49
N GLU A 134 3.52 7.27 7.31
CA GLU A 134 3.98 6.06 6.62
C GLU A 134 3.69 4.78 7.44
N GLU A 135 3.73 4.83 8.77
CA GLU A 135 3.28 3.74 9.65
C GLU A 135 1.78 3.47 9.50
N THR A 136 0.98 4.53 9.52
CA THR A 136 -0.47 4.43 9.29
C THR A 136 -0.77 3.85 7.90
N ARG A 137 0.01 4.24 6.89
CA ARG A 137 -0.11 3.71 5.54
C ARG A 137 0.25 2.23 5.47
N LEU A 138 1.26 1.78 6.23
CA LEU A 138 1.61 0.36 6.35
C LEU A 138 0.44 -0.43 6.94
N THR A 139 -0.18 0.06 8.01
CA THR A 139 -1.36 -0.59 8.62
C THR A 139 -2.52 -0.71 7.65
N LEU A 140 -2.82 0.35 6.87
CA LEU A 140 -3.83 0.31 5.80
C LEU A 140 -3.54 -0.77 4.75
N LEU A 141 -2.30 -0.84 4.29
CA LEU A 141 -1.89 -1.85 3.30
C LEU A 141 -1.96 -3.27 3.88
N GLN A 142 -1.64 -3.46 5.16
CA GLN A 142 -1.79 -4.75 5.85
C GLN A 142 -3.26 -5.18 5.89
N GLN A 143 -4.19 -4.27 6.22
CA GLN A 143 -5.63 -4.56 6.21
C GLN A 143 -6.13 -4.89 4.81
N GLN A 144 -5.72 -4.14 3.79
CA GLN A 144 -6.07 -4.40 2.40
C GLN A 144 -5.56 -5.77 1.92
N ALA A 145 -4.30 -6.09 2.24
CA ALA A 145 -3.69 -7.37 1.89
C ALA A 145 -4.36 -8.54 2.62
N ALA A 146 -4.72 -8.39 3.90
CA ALA A 146 -5.48 -9.37 4.66
C ALA A 146 -6.87 -9.60 4.04
N TYR A 147 -7.61 -8.52 3.74
CA TYR A 147 -8.91 -8.63 3.06
C TYR A 147 -8.82 -9.35 1.72
N GLN A 148 -7.83 -9.02 0.91
CA GLN A 148 -7.62 -9.69 -0.37
C GLN A 148 -7.30 -11.19 -0.19
N THR A 149 -6.58 -11.55 0.90
CA THR A 149 -6.31 -12.96 1.25
C THR A 149 -7.60 -13.69 1.62
N TYR A 150 -8.45 -13.10 2.46
CA TYR A 150 -9.77 -13.65 2.79
C TYR A 150 -10.62 -13.85 1.54
N TRP A 151 -10.69 -12.83 0.68
CA TRP A 151 -11.46 -12.87 -0.54
C TRP A 151 -11.02 -14.02 -1.47
N LEU A 152 -9.73 -14.11 -1.76
CA LEU A 152 -9.18 -15.18 -2.60
C LEU A 152 -9.40 -16.56 -1.98
N PHE A 153 -9.25 -16.68 -0.66
CA PHE A 153 -9.45 -17.93 0.05
C PHE A 153 -10.89 -18.41 -0.05
N TYR A 154 -11.87 -17.55 0.20
CA TYR A 154 -13.29 -17.91 0.11
C TYR A 154 -13.74 -18.11 -1.34
N GLN A 155 -13.19 -17.40 -2.32
CA GLN A 155 -13.42 -17.70 -3.74
C GLN A 155 -12.90 -19.10 -4.10
N ALA A 156 -11.73 -19.50 -3.61
CA ALA A 156 -11.23 -20.86 -3.80
C ALA A 156 -12.17 -21.92 -3.16
N GLN A 157 -12.71 -21.62 -1.96
CA GLN A 157 -13.71 -22.51 -1.33
C GLN A 157 -14.97 -22.63 -2.20
N SER A 158 -15.48 -21.50 -2.75
CA SER A 158 -16.62 -21.51 -3.66
C SER A 158 -16.40 -22.46 -4.83
N LEU A 159 -15.29 -22.26 -5.56
CA LEU A 159 -14.97 -23.08 -6.74
C LEU A 159 -14.82 -24.56 -6.40
N LYS A 160 -14.22 -24.92 -5.27
CA LYS A 160 -14.10 -26.32 -4.82
C LYS A 160 -15.45 -26.97 -4.52
N LYS A 161 -16.33 -26.23 -3.84
CA LYS A 161 -17.67 -26.74 -3.53
C LYS A 161 -18.55 -26.79 -4.79
N GLU A 162 -18.48 -25.80 -5.68
CA GLU A 162 -19.16 -25.80 -6.99
C GLU A 162 -18.71 -26.99 -7.83
N ARG A 163 -17.41 -27.29 -7.88
CA ARG A 163 -16.89 -28.46 -8.56
C ARG A 163 -17.50 -29.77 -8.04
N LYS A 164 -17.56 -29.97 -6.72
CA LYS A 164 -18.17 -31.16 -6.13
C LYS A 164 -19.63 -31.32 -6.50
N ILE A 165 -20.39 -30.21 -6.52
CA ILE A 165 -21.79 -30.22 -6.93
C ILE A 165 -21.92 -30.58 -8.41
N GLN A 166 -21.07 -30.01 -9.28
CA GLN A 166 -21.06 -30.31 -10.71
C GLN A 166 -20.63 -31.77 -11.00
N GLU A 167 -19.65 -32.32 -10.25
CA GLU A 167 -19.27 -33.75 -10.32
C GLU A 167 -20.43 -34.66 -9.92
N ALA A 168 -21.18 -34.31 -8.86
CA ALA A 168 -22.38 -35.04 -8.45
C ALA A 168 -23.50 -34.99 -9.50
N SER A 169 -23.72 -33.78 -10.09
CA SER A 169 -24.65 -33.59 -11.20
C SER A 169 -24.27 -34.44 -12.41
N LEU A 170 -22.97 -34.45 -12.78
CA LEU A 170 -22.47 -35.26 -13.88
C LEU A 170 -22.74 -36.76 -13.65
N MET A 171 -22.48 -37.26 -12.42
CA MET A 171 -22.79 -38.64 -12.08
C MET A 171 -24.28 -38.97 -12.23
N ARG A 172 -25.20 -38.09 -11.76
CA ARG A 172 -26.63 -38.24 -11.91
C ARG A 172 -27.04 -38.30 -13.38
N LEU A 173 -26.51 -37.40 -14.21
CA LEU A 173 -26.77 -37.34 -15.65
C LEU A 173 -26.21 -38.54 -16.42
N GLU A 174 -25.04 -39.06 -16.02
CA GLU A 174 -24.46 -40.28 -16.66
C GLU A 174 -25.33 -41.53 -16.40
N VAL A 175 -25.88 -41.67 -15.18
CA VAL A 175 -26.86 -42.71 -14.87
C VAL A 175 -28.12 -42.53 -15.72
N GLN A 176 -28.65 -41.31 -15.86
CA GLN A 176 -29.82 -41.03 -16.70
C GLN A 176 -29.53 -41.30 -18.19
N LEU A 177 -28.33 -40.95 -18.67
CA LEU A 177 -27.94 -41.24 -20.06
C LEU A 177 -27.91 -42.76 -20.35
N GLN A 178 -27.38 -43.53 -19.41
CA GLN A 178 -27.36 -45.01 -19.54
C GLN A 178 -28.78 -45.58 -19.55
N GLN A 179 -29.68 -45.06 -18.70
CA GLN A 179 -31.09 -45.44 -18.65
C GLN A 179 -31.81 -45.07 -19.94
N ALA A 180 -31.66 -43.83 -20.43
CA ALA A 180 -32.26 -43.38 -21.69
C ALA A 180 -31.79 -44.23 -22.91
N ARG A 181 -30.50 -44.58 -22.96
CA ARG A 181 -29.97 -45.48 -23.98
C ARG A 181 -30.58 -46.88 -23.92
N SER A 182 -30.84 -47.40 -22.70
CA SER A 182 -31.47 -48.71 -22.53
C SER A 182 -32.92 -48.71 -22.99
N LEU A 183 -33.68 -47.67 -22.61
CA LEU A 183 -35.06 -47.48 -23.04
C LEU A 183 -35.21 -47.28 -24.55
N PHE A 184 -34.23 -46.53 -25.17
CA PHE A 184 -34.16 -46.34 -26.62
C PHE A 184 -33.94 -47.71 -27.35
N ARG A 185 -33.03 -48.55 -26.84
CA ARG A 185 -32.83 -49.88 -27.45
C ARG A 185 -34.07 -50.75 -27.31
N ALA A 186 -34.87 -50.55 -26.28
CA ALA A 186 -36.17 -51.24 -26.06
C ALA A 186 -37.31 -50.59 -26.85
N ALA A 187 -37.03 -49.58 -27.72
CA ALA A 187 -38.01 -48.78 -28.45
C ALA A 187 -39.10 -48.09 -27.58
N GLN A 188 -38.78 -47.79 -26.32
CA GLN A 188 -39.69 -47.13 -25.34
C GLN A 188 -39.56 -45.62 -25.35
N VAL A 189 -38.43 -45.05 -25.82
CA VAL A 189 -38.20 -43.61 -25.97
C VAL A 189 -37.59 -43.29 -27.30
N MET A 190 -37.64 -42.00 -27.70
CA MET A 190 -37.09 -41.56 -29.00
C MET A 190 -35.58 -41.29 -28.91
N ALA A 191 -34.88 -41.30 -30.05
CA ALA A 191 -33.47 -40.90 -30.14
C ALA A 191 -33.23 -39.47 -29.56
N TYR A 192 -34.20 -38.59 -29.70
CA TYR A 192 -34.20 -37.22 -29.17
C TYR A 192 -33.98 -37.20 -27.66
N ASP A 193 -34.62 -38.08 -26.89
CA ASP A 193 -34.48 -38.13 -25.42
C ASP A 193 -33.05 -38.47 -24.99
N THR A 194 -32.40 -39.37 -25.70
CA THR A 194 -30.99 -39.73 -25.48
C THR A 194 -30.05 -38.58 -25.79
N LEU A 195 -30.30 -37.86 -26.89
CA LEU A 195 -29.49 -36.67 -27.28
C LEU A 195 -29.65 -35.54 -26.27
N GLN A 196 -30.83 -35.35 -25.70
CA GLN A 196 -31.10 -34.30 -24.74
C GLN A 196 -30.28 -34.51 -23.45
N VAL A 197 -30.27 -35.73 -22.88
CA VAL A 197 -29.44 -36.07 -21.71
C VAL A 197 -27.95 -35.91 -22.03
N PHE A 198 -27.54 -36.39 -23.22
CA PHE A 198 -26.16 -36.27 -23.65
C PHE A 198 -25.71 -34.81 -23.78
N ASN A 199 -26.52 -33.93 -24.36
CA ASN A 199 -26.23 -32.48 -24.43
C ASN A 199 -26.09 -31.87 -23.03
N GLN A 200 -26.96 -32.20 -22.06
CA GLN A 200 -26.84 -31.74 -20.69
C GLN A 200 -25.55 -32.22 -20.02
N THR A 201 -25.17 -33.46 -20.27
CA THR A 201 -23.89 -34.02 -19.81
C THR A 201 -22.68 -33.22 -20.33
N LEU A 202 -22.70 -32.84 -21.62
CA LEU A 202 -21.65 -32.01 -22.24
C LEU A 202 -21.61 -30.60 -21.61
N GLN A 203 -22.76 -29.99 -21.31
CA GLN A 203 -22.83 -28.68 -20.65
C GLN A 203 -22.17 -28.71 -19.27
N VAL A 204 -22.46 -29.73 -18.45
CA VAL A 204 -21.84 -29.89 -17.13
C VAL A 204 -20.33 -30.14 -17.26
N LYS A 205 -19.87 -30.91 -18.25
CA LYS A 205 -18.43 -31.10 -18.50
C LYS A 205 -17.74 -29.78 -18.86
N MET A 206 -18.36 -28.96 -19.71
CA MET A 206 -17.82 -27.61 -20.01
C MET A 206 -17.74 -26.72 -18.76
N GLN A 207 -18.74 -26.76 -17.88
CA GLN A 207 -18.71 -26.05 -16.59
C GLN A 207 -17.58 -26.54 -15.67
N LEU A 208 -17.31 -27.83 -15.63
CA LEU A 208 -16.21 -28.43 -14.88
C LEU A 208 -14.83 -27.95 -15.37
N GLU A 209 -14.64 -27.93 -16.71
CA GLU A 209 -13.40 -27.40 -17.30
C GLU A 209 -13.20 -25.90 -16.97
N GLN A 210 -14.28 -25.10 -17.06
CA GLN A 210 -14.25 -23.71 -16.68
C GLN A 210 -13.90 -23.54 -15.20
N ASN A 211 -14.54 -24.28 -14.30
CA ASN A 211 -14.26 -24.26 -12.88
C ASN A 211 -12.78 -24.62 -12.58
N GLN A 212 -12.23 -25.62 -13.25
CA GLN A 212 -10.83 -26.01 -13.10
C GLN A 212 -9.86 -24.90 -13.55
N ARG A 213 -10.18 -24.22 -14.65
CA ARG A 213 -9.41 -23.03 -15.08
C ARG A 213 -9.47 -21.94 -14.02
N ASP A 214 -10.66 -21.63 -13.50
CA ASP A 214 -10.87 -20.57 -12.52
C ASP A 214 -10.16 -20.88 -11.20
N GLN A 215 -10.15 -22.14 -10.75
CA GLN A 215 -9.34 -22.58 -9.61
C GLN A 215 -7.84 -22.29 -9.82
N ARG A 216 -7.29 -22.64 -11.00
CA ARG A 216 -5.88 -22.34 -11.31
C ARG A 216 -5.58 -20.85 -11.29
N LEU A 217 -6.51 -20.00 -11.77
CA LEU A 217 -6.35 -18.54 -11.74
C LEU A 217 -6.34 -18.00 -10.29
N ILE A 218 -7.21 -18.51 -9.42
CA ILE A 218 -7.21 -18.16 -7.99
C ILE A 218 -5.89 -18.57 -7.31
N ASP A 219 -5.39 -19.78 -7.58
CA ASP A 219 -4.12 -20.25 -7.02
C ASP A 219 -2.94 -19.37 -7.50
N LEU A 220 -2.93 -18.94 -8.77
CA LEU A 220 -1.94 -17.98 -9.30
C LEU A 220 -2.05 -16.60 -8.63
N GLN A 221 -3.27 -16.10 -8.43
CA GLN A 221 -3.49 -14.82 -7.75
C GLN A 221 -3.04 -14.87 -6.30
N MET A 222 -3.34 -15.96 -5.59
CA MET A 222 -2.87 -16.19 -4.23
C MET A 222 -1.34 -16.27 -4.17
N ALA A 223 -0.69 -17.04 -5.05
CA ALA A 223 0.76 -17.14 -5.11
C ALA A 223 1.42 -15.77 -5.37
N ARG A 224 0.83 -14.95 -6.26
CA ARG A 224 1.28 -13.57 -6.51
C ARG A 224 1.11 -12.67 -5.27
N LEU A 225 -0.02 -12.75 -4.58
CA LEU A 225 -0.30 -11.94 -3.38
C LEU A 225 0.70 -12.27 -2.26
N LEU A 226 0.98 -13.57 -2.09
CA LEU A 226 1.90 -14.09 -1.07
C LEU A 226 3.38 -14.08 -1.51
N ASN A 227 3.67 -13.61 -2.73
CA ASN A 227 5.02 -13.63 -3.33
C ASN A 227 5.68 -15.02 -3.25
N LEU A 228 4.94 -16.08 -3.61
CA LEU A 228 5.44 -17.43 -3.69
C LEU A 228 5.99 -17.74 -5.08
N ALA A 229 7.09 -18.47 -5.16
CA ALA A 229 7.69 -18.91 -6.42
C ALA A 229 6.82 -19.94 -7.17
N THR A 230 6.01 -20.72 -6.45
CA THR A 230 5.12 -21.75 -7.01
C THR A 230 3.73 -21.65 -6.37
N THR A 231 2.71 -22.06 -7.11
CA THR A 231 1.36 -22.16 -6.57
C THR A 231 1.27 -23.27 -5.55
N ARG A 232 0.49 -23.04 -4.48
CA ARG A 232 0.17 -24.07 -3.47
C ARG A 232 -1.35 -24.23 -3.47
N PRO A 233 -1.85 -25.48 -3.47
CA PRO A 233 -3.29 -25.71 -3.42
C PRO A 233 -3.83 -25.24 -2.07
N ILE A 234 -4.91 -24.46 -2.11
CA ILE A 234 -5.58 -23.93 -0.92
C ILE A 234 -6.28 -25.10 -0.20
N ALA A 235 -6.19 -25.14 1.13
CA ALA A 235 -6.89 -26.14 1.94
C ALA A 235 -8.41 -25.97 1.80
N GLU A 236 -9.16 -27.08 1.74
CA GLU A 236 -10.61 -27.05 1.81
C GLU A 236 -11.04 -26.97 3.28
N ILE A 237 -12.05 -26.15 3.57
CA ILE A 237 -12.66 -26.05 4.88
C ILE A 237 -14.16 -26.37 4.82
N ASP A 238 -14.70 -26.86 5.91
CA ASP A 238 -16.15 -27.03 6.06
C ASP A 238 -16.74 -25.75 6.62
N LEU A 239 -17.58 -25.11 5.79
CA LEU A 239 -18.27 -23.88 6.13
C LEU A 239 -19.57 -24.24 6.87
N VAL A 240 -19.71 -23.73 8.10
CA VAL A 240 -20.87 -23.99 8.94
C VAL A 240 -21.88 -22.84 8.77
N PRO A 241 -23.18 -23.16 8.53
CA PRO A 241 -24.22 -22.15 8.48
C PRO A 241 -24.29 -21.35 9.79
N PRO A 242 -24.33 -20.01 9.76
CA PRO A 242 -24.44 -19.21 10.97
C PRO A 242 -25.85 -19.32 11.60
N ALA A 243 -25.91 -19.26 12.92
CA ALA A 243 -27.19 -19.18 13.64
C ALA A 243 -27.88 -17.78 13.51
N GLY A 244 -27.12 -16.75 13.13
CA GLY A 244 -27.60 -15.36 12.96
C GLY A 244 -26.43 -14.37 12.95
N VAL A 245 -26.73 -13.08 12.79
CA VAL A 245 -25.75 -12.00 12.95
C VAL A 245 -25.62 -11.69 14.44
N ARG A 246 -24.47 -11.99 15.03
CA ARG A 246 -24.23 -11.80 16.48
C ARG A 246 -23.88 -10.36 16.87
N ALA A 247 -23.35 -9.58 15.92
CA ALA A 247 -22.85 -8.25 16.21
C ALA A 247 -23.95 -7.18 16.20
N VAL A 248 -23.95 -6.31 17.23
CA VAL A 248 -24.84 -5.15 17.30
C VAL A 248 -24.23 -4.02 16.48
N LEU A 249 -25.00 -3.41 15.58
CA LEU A 249 -24.56 -2.40 14.63
C LEU A 249 -23.84 -1.22 15.32
N ASP A 250 -24.42 -0.69 16.41
CA ASP A 250 -23.84 0.45 17.13
C ASP A 250 -22.46 0.12 17.73
N SER A 251 -22.28 -1.11 18.22
CA SER A 251 -20.97 -1.57 18.71
C SER A 251 -19.92 -1.63 17.59
N LEU A 252 -20.31 -2.06 16.39
CA LEU A 252 -19.43 -2.09 15.22
C LEU A 252 -19.03 -0.67 14.80
N LYS A 253 -19.98 0.29 14.79
CA LYS A 253 -19.72 1.70 14.49
C LYS A 253 -18.72 2.31 15.48
N GLN A 254 -18.87 2.04 16.78
CA GLN A 254 -17.93 2.49 17.79
C GLN A 254 -16.52 1.89 17.59
N GLN A 255 -16.43 0.59 17.30
CA GLN A 255 -15.15 -0.06 17.02
C GLN A 255 -14.46 0.54 15.78
N ALA A 256 -15.21 0.81 14.72
CA ALA A 256 -14.68 1.43 13.52
C ALA A 256 -14.03 2.79 13.81
N LEU A 257 -14.71 3.64 14.61
CA LEU A 257 -14.16 4.95 15.00
C LEU A 257 -12.87 4.86 15.84
N GLN A 258 -12.64 3.74 16.53
CA GLN A 258 -11.45 3.53 17.36
C GLN A 258 -10.28 2.89 16.60
N HIS A 259 -10.56 2.00 15.64
CA HIS A 259 -9.53 1.14 15.04
C HIS A 259 -9.24 1.44 13.57
N ARG A 260 -10.06 2.28 12.90
CA ARG A 260 -9.83 2.61 11.49
C ARG A 260 -8.58 3.48 11.30
N PRO A 261 -7.53 2.99 10.61
CA PRO A 261 -6.29 3.74 10.42
C PRO A 261 -6.47 4.96 9.52
N GLU A 262 -7.51 5.01 8.67
CA GLU A 262 -7.83 6.18 7.84
C GLU A 262 -8.09 7.43 8.68
N LEU A 263 -8.74 7.29 9.86
CA LEU A 263 -8.96 8.39 10.79
C LEU A 263 -7.65 8.93 11.38
N SER A 264 -6.71 8.04 11.68
CA SER A 264 -5.36 8.44 12.08
C SER A 264 -4.64 9.16 10.95
N GLY A 265 -4.77 8.67 9.72
CA GLY A 265 -4.17 9.28 8.53
C GLY A 265 -4.65 10.71 8.29
N ILE A 266 -5.97 10.97 8.36
CA ILE A 266 -6.51 12.33 8.14
C ILE A 266 -6.08 13.29 9.26
N ARG A 267 -6.03 12.83 10.53
CA ARG A 267 -5.54 13.64 11.66
C ARG A 267 -4.06 13.99 11.52
N LEU A 268 -3.24 13.06 11.03
CA LEU A 268 -1.83 13.32 10.68
C LEU A 268 -1.71 14.32 9.52
N GLY A 269 -2.59 14.23 8.53
CA GLY A 269 -2.70 15.22 7.46
C GLY A 269 -3.01 16.62 7.99
N GLN A 270 -3.99 16.74 8.90
CA GLN A 270 -4.34 18.00 9.55
C GLN A 270 -3.17 18.55 10.39
N ARG A 271 -2.46 17.68 11.13
CA ARG A 271 -1.24 18.08 11.88
C ARG A 271 -0.14 18.59 10.94
N SER A 272 0.06 17.93 9.80
CA SER A 272 1.00 18.36 8.77
C SER A 272 0.63 19.73 8.19
N ALA A 273 -0.65 19.98 7.92
CA ALA A 273 -1.14 21.28 7.46
C ALA A 273 -0.94 22.39 8.52
N GLN A 274 -1.19 22.11 9.80
CA GLN A 274 -0.90 23.03 10.90
C GLN A 274 0.59 23.35 11.01
N LEU A 275 1.47 22.37 10.84
CA LEU A 275 2.91 22.56 10.85
C LEU A 275 3.38 23.34 9.61
N SER A 276 2.80 23.09 8.44
CA SER A 276 3.05 23.85 7.21
C SER A 276 2.63 25.31 7.38
N ARG A 277 1.51 25.60 8.06
CA ARG A 277 1.12 26.96 8.44
C ARG A 277 2.16 27.63 9.35
N LYS A 278 2.66 26.92 10.38
CA LYS A 278 3.75 27.42 11.24
C LYS A 278 5.02 27.70 10.44
N LEU A 279 5.36 26.86 9.46
CA LEU A 279 6.48 27.08 8.54
C LEU A 279 6.29 28.35 7.69
N ALA A 280 5.08 28.56 7.18
CA ALA A 280 4.75 29.80 6.46
C ALA A 280 4.84 31.03 7.36
N GLN A 281 4.38 30.94 8.62
CA GLN A 281 4.50 32.02 9.60
C GLN A 281 5.96 32.28 10.04
N ALA A 282 6.84 31.27 10.01
CA ALA A 282 8.24 31.44 10.34
C ALA A 282 8.98 32.42 9.40
N THR A 283 8.47 32.63 8.17
CA THR A 283 9.05 33.60 7.23
C THR A 283 8.89 35.06 7.65
N TYR A 284 8.04 35.37 8.61
CA TYR A 284 7.90 36.70 9.20
C TYR A 284 9.04 37.07 10.18
N TRP A 285 9.80 36.05 10.61
CA TRP A 285 10.89 36.22 11.58
C TRP A 285 12.24 36.22 10.88
N PRO A 286 13.26 36.93 11.45
CA PRO A 286 14.61 36.88 10.91
C PRO A 286 15.25 35.51 11.11
N ASP A 287 16.18 35.17 10.22
CA ASP A 287 17.12 34.07 10.38
C ASP A 287 18.43 34.64 10.96
N LEU A 288 18.90 34.08 12.08
CA LEU A 288 20.15 34.40 12.75
C LEU A 288 21.07 33.19 12.74
N GLY A 289 22.27 33.34 12.21
CA GLY A 289 23.31 32.31 12.20
C GLY A 289 24.63 32.84 12.71
N ALA A 290 25.43 31.99 13.37
CA ALA A 290 26.81 32.25 13.66
C ALA A 290 27.70 31.45 12.70
N GLU A 291 28.84 32.04 12.35
CA GLU A 291 29.85 31.41 11.51
C GLU A 291 31.23 31.71 12.07
N ALA A 292 32.07 30.69 12.11
CA ALA A 292 33.50 30.84 12.40
C ALA A 292 34.29 30.16 11.29
N LYS A 293 35.24 30.85 10.70
CA LYS A 293 36.10 30.29 9.66
C LYS A 293 37.58 30.49 9.97
N TYR A 294 38.37 29.46 9.72
CA TYR A 294 39.82 29.54 9.68
C TYR A 294 40.24 29.45 8.22
N HIS A 295 40.99 30.47 7.79
CA HIS A 295 41.47 30.62 6.43
C HIS A 295 42.99 30.41 6.37
N TYR A 296 43.48 29.80 5.28
CA TYR A 296 44.87 29.79 4.88
C TYR A 296 44.92 30.11 3.38
N GLY A 297 45.35 31.33 3.05
CA GLY A 297 45.23 31.84 1.67
C GLY A 297 46.31 32.80 1.24
N LYS A 298 46.41 33.01 -0.08
CA LYS A 298 47.30 33.95 -0.75
C LYS A 298 46.50 34.72 -1.82
N PRO A 299 46.49 36.09 -1.80
CA PRO A 299 46.92 36.92 -0.68
C PRO A 299 45.99 36.70 0.52
N GLY A 300 46.54 36.79 1.74
CA GLY A 300 45.73 36.80 2.96
C GLY A 300 45.04 38.16 3.17
N LEU A 301 44.82 38.58 4.44
CA LEU A 301 44.25 39.88 4.77
C LEU A 301 45.16 41.03 4.30
N ASN A 302 46.47 40.82 4.30
CA ASN A 302 47.43 41.79 3.78
C ASN A 302 47.59 41.57 2.27
N GLN A 303 46.86 42.34 1.48
CA GLN A 303 46.90 42.24 0.02
C GLN A 303 48.17 42.88 -0.59
N VAL A 304 48.89 43.71 0.18
CA VAL A 304 50.11 44.37 -0.33
C VAL A 304 51.28 43.42 -0.45
N THR A 305 51.45 42.50 0.50
CA THR A 305 52.59 41.55 0.50
C THR A 305 52.41 40.32 -0.38
N ASN A 306 51.17 40.02 -0.79
CA ASN A 306 50.83 38.86 -1.60
C ASN A 306 51.45 37.54 -1.10
N GLU A 307 51.46 37.32 0.22
CA GLU A 307 52.04 36.16 0.89
C GLU A 307 50.94 35.22 1.43
N TRP A 308 51.29 33.97 1.72
CA TRP A 308 50.47 33.04 2.44
C TRP A 308 50.24 33.53 3.87
N MET A 309 48.98 33.58 4.28
CA MET A 309 48.62 34.03 5.62
C MET A 309 47.48 33.14 6.16
N ASP A 310 47.54 32.81 7.43
CA ASP A 310 46.46 32.23 8.17
C ASP A 310 45.76 33.31 9.00
N TYR A 311 44.41 33.21 9.06
CA TYR A 311 43.58 34.10 9.88
C TYR A 311 42.24 33.47 10.19
N SER A 312 41.60 33.93 11.25
CA SER A 312 40.26 33.47 11.64
C SER A 312 39.24 34.62 11.52
N THR A 313 38.03 34.26 11.07
CA THR A 313 36.89 35.15 11.06
C THR A 313 35.79 34.55 11.91
N ILE A 314 35.13 35.36 12.76
CA ILE A 314 33.95 34.99 13.52
C ILE A 314 32.90 36.05 13.23
N GLY A 315 31.72 35.59 12.86
CA GLY A 315 30.64 36.52 12.50
C GLY A 315 29.28 36.01 12.89
N VAL A 316 28.36 36.93 13.01
CA VAL A 316 26.91 36.65 13.17
C VAL A 316 26.20 37.27 11.99
N ASN A 317 25.39 36.49 11.30
CA ASN A 317 24.61 36.92 10.16
C ASN A 317 23.13 36.96 10.54
N LEU A 318 22.46 38.11 10.37
CA LEU A 318 21.03 38.29 10.50
C LEU A 318 20.45 38.61 9.14
N GLN A 319 19.54 37.72 8.68
CA GLN A 319 18.81 37.94 7.43
C GLN A 319 17.31 38.06 7.73
N TRP A 320 16.69 39.18 7.36
CA TRP A 320 15.27 39.45 7.56
C TRP A 320 14.62 39.96 6.30
N ASN A 321 13.63 39.26 5.81
CA ASN A 321 12.84 39.67 4.68
C ASN A 321 11.65 40.54 5.16
N LEU A 322 11.79 41.83 5.09
CA LEU A 322 10.77 42.77 5.60
C LEU A 322 9.53 42.86 4.70
N TRP A 323 9.68 42.61 3.40
CA TRP A 323 8.58 42.73 2.45
C TRP A 323 8.80 41.84 1.20
N ARG A 324 7.79 41.05 0.86
CA ARG A 324 7.78 40.12 -0.30
C ARG A 324 6.48 40.24 -1.10
N ALA A 325 5.96 41.45 -1.32
CA ALA A 325 4.74 41.64 -2.10
C ALA A 325 3.56 40.75 -1.67
N ASN A 326 3.30 40.64 -0.36
CA ASN A 326 2.27 39.80 0.25
C ASN A 326 2.41 38.27 0.04
N GLN A 327 3.52 37.76 -0.50
CA GLN A 327 3.70 36.32 -0.72
C GLN A 327 3.57 35.52 0.58
N ASP A 328 4.18 35.99 1.67
CA ASP A 328 4.17 35.29 2.95
C ASP A 328 2.77 35.18 3.54
N ARG A 329 1.98 36.26 3.44
CA ARG A 329 0.56 36.27 3.81
C ARG A 329 -0.24 35.26 3.00
N ARG A 330 -0.05 35.21 1.67
CA ARG A 330 -0.75 34.25 0.80
C ARG A 330 -0.37 32.78 1.09
N ARG A 331 0.87 32.52 1.52
CA ARG A 331 1.29 31.17 1.96
C ARG A 331 0.56 30.73 3.23
N VAL A 332 0.38 31.65 4.19
CA VAL A 332 -0.39 31.36 5.41
C VAL A 332 -1.85 31.10 5.07
N GLU A 333 -2.48 31.97 4.27
CA GLU A 333 -3.86 31.78 3.80
C GLU A 333 -4.04 30.44 3.07
N ALA A 334 -3.10 30.06 2.19
CA ALA A 334 -3.16 28.78 1.49
C ALA A 334 -3.09 27.58 2.46
N ALA A 335 -2.24 27.66 3.49
CA ALA A 335 -2.16 26.61 4.49
C ALA A 335 -3.43 26.52 5.37
N GLU A 336 -4.13 27.62 5.61
CA GLU A 336 -5.42 27.65 6.32
C GLU A 336 -6.54 27.04 5.47
N VAL A 337 -6.57 27.34 4.17
CA VAL A 337 -7.52 26.71 3.23
C VAL A 337 -7.29 25.20 3.16
N GLU A 338 -6.03 24.76 3.15
CA GLU A 338 -5.69 23.35 3.17
C GLU A 338 -6.17 22.64 4.45
N LEU A 339 -6.04 23.26 5.61
CA LEU A 339 -6.56 22.75 6.87
C LEU A 339 -8.10 22.60 6.83
N ASN A 340 -8.79 23.62 6.27
CA ASN A 340 -10.24 23.57 6.09
C ASN A 340 -10.66 22.44 5.13
N ARG A 341 -9.92 22.23 4.04
CA ARG A 341 -10.12 21.12 3.10
C ARG A 341 -10.04 19.76 3.82
N LEU A 342 -8.99 19.54 4.61
CA LEU A 342 -8.80 18.32 5.37
C LEU A 342 -9.88 18.11 6.46
N THR A 343 -10.43 19.19 7.01
CA THR A 343 -11.56 19.09 7.94
C THR A 343 -12.84 18.61 7.25
N LEU A 344 -13.06 19.04 6.00
CA LEU A 344 -14.17 18.53 5.19
C LEU A 344 -13.97 17.07 4.80
N GLU A 345 -12.75 16.68 4.44
CA GLU A 345 -12.39 15.28 4.17
C GLU A 345 -12.61 14.37 5.39
N GLU A 346 -12.28 14.84 6.60
CA GLU A 346 -12.57 14.07 7.82
C GLU A 346 -14.07 13.82 7.99
N ARG A 347 -14.92 14.84 7.75
CA ARG A 347 -16.38 14.68 7.82
C ARG A 347 -16.89 13.70 6.76
N GLU A 348 -16.35 13.74 5.57
CA GLU A 348 -16.67 12.78 4.51
C GLU A 348 -16.24 11.37 4.89
N LEU A 349 -15.02 11.22 5.40
CA LEU A 349 -14.50 9.94 5.87
C LEU A 349 -15.36 9.32 6.98
N LEU A 350 -15.80 10.12 7.95
CA LEU A 350 -16.70 9.65 9.02
C LEU A 350 -18.03 9.10 8.47
N ARG A 351 -18.60 9.75 7.45
CA ARG A 351 -19.82 9.25 6.78
C ARG A 351 -19.56 7.98 5.99
N ASN A 352 -18.42 7.89 5.31
CA ASN A 352 -18.05 6.71 4.55
C ASN A 352 -17.79 5.52 5.49
N ILE A 353 -17.20 5.73 6.66
CA ILE A 353 -17.01 4.70 7.68
C ILE A 353 -18.37 4.19 8.19
N ASP A 354 -19.29 5.09 8.51
CA ASP A 354 -20.64 4.73 8.95
C ASP A 354 -21.37 3.89 7.89
N TYR A 355 -21.31 4.33 6.63
CA TYR A 355 -21.87 3.60 5.50
C TYR A 355 -21.22 2.22 5.30
N ASP A 356 -19.89 2.11 5.35
CA ASP A 356 -19.19 0.84 5.15
C ASP A 356 -19.56 -0.20 6.21
N VAL A 357 -19.65 0.23 7.48
CA VAL A 357 -20.07 -0.65 8.59
C VAL A 357 -21.49 -1.11 8.44
N GLU A 358 -22.42 -0.19 8.14
CA GLU A 358 -23.83 -0.49 7.94
C GLU A 358 -24.04 -1.41 6.73
N LYS A 359 -23.40 -1.13 5.61
CA LYS A 359 -23.41 -1.99 4.42
C LYS A 359 -22.89 -3.40 4.71
N GLY A 360 -21.75 -3.53 5.42
CA GLY A 360 -21.20 -4.84 5.80
C GLY A 360 -22.18 -5.62 6.69
N TRP A 361 -22.80 -4.95 7.65
CA TRP A 361 -23.79 -5.56 8.55
C TRP A 361 -25.04 -6.00 7.79
N GLU A 362 -25.60 -5.16 6.91
CA GLU A 362 -26.74 -5.50 6.07
C GLU A 362 -26.44 -6.67 5.13
N ASN A 363 -25.26 -6.69 4.51
CA ASN A 363 -24.81 -7.82 3.68
C ASN A 363 -24.78 -9.12 4.47
N ALA A 364 -24.25 -9.11 5.70
CA ALA A 364 -24.22 -10.28 6.56
C ALA A 364 -25.62 -10.72 6.98
N ALA A 365 -26.48 -9.79 7.36
CA ALA A 365 -27.89 -10.06 7.74
C ALA A 365 -28.68 -10.65 6.56
N PHE A 366 -28.49 -10.09 5.36
CA PHE A 366 -29.09 -10.61 4.14
C PHE A 366 -28.60 -12.02 3.81
N ALA A 367 -27.28 -12.26 3.90
CA ALA A 367 -26.69 -13.57 3.62
C ALA A 367 -27.24 -14.66 4.56
N VAL A 368 -27.46 -14.37 5.85
CA VAL A 368 -28.10 -15.31 6.80
C VAL A 368 -29.51 -15.71 6.32
N LYS A 369 -30.31 -14.72 5.91
CA LYS A 369 -31.68 -15.00 5.37
C LYS A 369 -31.59 -15.82 4.08
N GLN A 370 -30.65 -15.50 3.18
CA GLN A 370 -30.45 -16.24 1.94
C GLN A 370 -30.03 -17.69 2.20
N ILE A 371 -29.16 -17.96 3.19
CA ILE A 371 -28.78 -19.31 3.58
C ILE A 371 -30.00 -20.13 4.00
N GLN A 372 -30.86 -19.57 4.87
CA GLN A 372 -32.05 -20.25 5.36
C GLN A 372 -33.06 -20.57 4.23
N LEU A 373 -33.26 -19.63 3.30
CA LEU A 373 -34.17 -19.83 2.16
C LEU A 373 -33.60 -20.83 1.16
N ALA A 374 -32.28 -20.72 0.84
CA ALA A 374 -31.60 -21.62 -0.09
C ALA A 374 -31.51 -23.06 0.47
N GLU A 375 -31.37 -23.23 1.78
CA GLU A 375 -31.39 -24.55 2.42
C GLU A 375 -32.74 -25.24 2.27
N ARG A 376 -33.84 -24.49 2.51
CA ARG A 376 -35.18 -25.01 2.31
C ARG A 376 -35.45 -25.34 0.84
N LEU A 377 -35.04 -24.46 -0.08
CA LEU A 377 -35.15 -24.70 -1.53
C LEU A 377 -34.40 -25.97 -1.94
N ARG A 378 -33.14 -26.10 -1.50
CA ARG A 378 -32.34 -27.30 -1.75
C ARG A 378 -33.06 -28.57 -1.29
N ALA A 379 -33.58 -28.60 -0.07
CA ALA A 379 -34.31 -29.73 0.46
C ALA A 379 -35.57 -30.09 -0.39
N GLN A 380 -36.33 -29.07 -0.84
CA GLN A 380 -37.51 -29.26 -1.70
C GLN A 380 -37.11 -29.79 -3.08
N GLN A 381 -36.07 -29.25 -3.70
CA GLN A 381 -35.61 -29.71 -5.02
C GLN A 381 -34.99 -31.13 -4.96
N GLN A 382 -34.35 -31.46 -3.87
CA GLN A 382 -33.81 -32.83 -3.65
C GLN A 382 -34.96 -33.84 -3.58
N GLU A 383 -36.06 -33.53 -2.86
CA GLU A 383 -37.21 -34.39 -2.77
C GLU A 383 -37.97 -34.46 -4.11
N ARG A 384 -38.11 -33.34 -4.83
CA ARG A 384 -38.69 -33.32 -6.18
C ARG A 384 -37.93 -34.21 -7.15
N TYR A 385 -36.59 -34.12 -7.15
CA TYR A 385 -35.75 -34.99 -7.98
C TYR A 385 -35.94 -36.45 -7.65
N ARG A 386 -36.00 -36.77 -6.35
CA ARG A 386 -36.27 -38.17 -5.89
C ARG A 386 -37.64 -38.71 -6.40
N ILE A 387 -38.69 -37.91 -6.28
CA ILE A 387 -40.03 -38.25 -6.74
C ILE A 387 -40.05 -38.44 -8.26
N VAL A 388 -39.58 -37.48 -9.02
CA VAL A 388 -39.61 -37.49 -10.50
C VAL A 388 -38.76 -38.63 -11.05
N SER A 389 -37.58 -38.89 -10.47
CA SER A 389 -36.74 -40.03 -10.88
C SER A 389 -37.36 -41.39 -10.58
N THR A 390 -38.19 -41.48 -9.54
CA THR A 390 -38.96 -42.69 -9.26
C THR A 390 -40.10 -42.87 -10.25
N GLN A 391 -40.88 -41.85 -10.51
CA GLN A 391 -41.97 -41.83 -11.48
C GLN A 391 -41.49 -42.15 -12.91
N GLN A 392 -40.27 -41.72 -13.28
CA GLN A 392 -39.68 -42.10 -14.58
C GLN A 392 -39.44 -43.60 -14.66
N ARG A 393 -38.95 -44.21 -13.58
CA ARG A 393 -38.73 -45.66 -13.56
C ARG A 393 -40.01 -46.50 -13.67
N GLU A 394 -41.12 -45.90 -13.20
CA GLU A 394 -42.48 -46.45 -13.28
C GLU A 394 -43.16 -46.10 -14.63
N GLY A 395 -42.49 -45.36 -15.52
CA GLY A 395 -43.04 -44.97 -16.82
C GLY A 395 -44.07 -43.84 -16.77
N VAL A 396 -44.19 -43.10 -15.64
CA VAL A 396 -45.16 -41.98 -15.43
C VAL A 396 -44.55 -40.65 -15.83
N ALA A 397 -43.27 -40.41 -15.49
CA ALA A 397 -42.56 -39.17 -15.84
C ALA A 397 -41.65 -39.37 -17.08
N THR A 398 -41.44 -38.30 -17.84
CA THR A 398 -40.60 -38.28 -19.03
C THR A 398 -39.11 -38.12 -18.66
N THR A 399 -38.21 -38.43 -19.60
CA THR A 399 -36.78 -38.16 -19.48
C THR A 399 -36.53 -36.64 -19.28
N ASN A 400 -37.28 -35.80 -19.97
CA ASN A 400 -37.19 -34.34 -19.84
C ASN A 400 -37.56 -33.85 -18.42
N ASP A 401 -38.56 -34.43 -17.78
CA ASP A 401 -38.94 -34.07 -16.42
C ASP A 401 -37.82 -34.32 -15.42
N VAL A 402 -37.10 -35.44 -15.59
CA VAL A 402 -35.93 -35.77 -14.73
C VAL A 402 -34.77 -34.82 -14.98
N ILE A 403 -34.46 -34.42 -16.24
CA ILE A 403 -33.41 -33.47 -16.57
C ILE A 403 -33.72 -32.11 -15.94
N ILE A 404 -34.99 -31.65 -15.98
CA ILE A 404 -35.42 -30.39 -15.36
C ILE A 404 -35.25 -30.48 -13.83
N ALA A 405 -35.74 -31.54 -13.22
CA ALA A 405 -35.64 -31.74 -11.78
C ALA A 405 -34.16 -31.84 -11.29
N GLU A 406 -33.28 -32.48 -12.08
CA GLU A 406 -31.86 -32.53 -11.83
C GLU A 406 -31.18 -31.16 -11.93
N GLY A 407 -31.49 -30.39 -12.99
CA GLY A 407 -31.00 -29.03 -13.15
C GLY A 407 -31.43 -28.09 -12.02
N ASP A 408 -32.72 -28.16 -11.60
CA ASP A 408 -33.27 -27.39 -10.49
C ASP A 408 -32.57 -27.76 -9.15
N LEU A 409 -32.31 -29.05 -8.90
CA LEU A 409 -31.55 -29.51 -7.74
C LEU A 409 -30.12 -28.97 -7.75
N THR A 410 -29.41 -29.14 -8.84
CA THR A 410 -28.05 -28.64 -8.99
C THR A 410 -27.97 -27.12 -8.78
N GLN A 411 -28.92 -26.38 -9.34
CA GLN A 411 -28.99 -24.91 -9.15
C GLN A 411 -29.27 -24.54 -7.69
N ALA A 412 -30.13 -25.28 -6.99
CA ALA A 412 -30.41 -25.03 -5.57
C ALA A 412 -29.20 -25.37 -4.68
N GLU A 413 -28.46 -26.44 -4.97
CA GLU A 413 -27.21 -26.79 -4.30
C GLU A 413 -26.16 -25.69 -4.47
N LEU A 414 -25.97 -25.14 -5.69
CA LEU A 414 -25.10 -24.03 -5.99
C LEU A 414 -25.50 -22.73 -5.28
N GLN A 415 -26.82 -22.42 -5.25
CA GLN A 415 -27.32 -21.22 -4.57
C GLN A 415 -27.05 -21.29 -3.07
N TRP A 416 -27.28 -22.42 -2.43
CA TRP A 416 -27.00 -22.60 -1.02
C TRP A 416 -25.51 -22.41 -0.71
N GLN A 417 -24.60 -23.00 -1.52
CA GLN A 417 -23.16 -22.83 -1.36
C GLN A 417 -22.73 -21.37 -1.53
N ARG A 418 -23.25 -20.67 -2.55
CA ARG A 418 -22.97 -19.26 -2.78
C ARG A 418 -23.43 -18.38 -1.62
N ALA A 419 -24.59 -18.66 -1.05
CA ALA A 419 -25.10 -17.93 0.12
C ALA A 419 -24.16 -18.10 1.33
N LEU A 420 -23.63 -19.32 1.58
CA LEU A 420 -22.64 -19.53 2.63
C LEU A 420 -21.36 -18.72 2.41
N ILE A 421 -20.80 -18.73 1.20
CA ILE A 421 -19.59 -17.98 0.86
C ILE A 421 -19.83 -16.47 1.03
N GLN A 422 -20.98 -15.97 0.58
CA GLN A 422 -21.35 -14.55 0.73
C GLN A 422 -21.39 -14.12 2.20
N TYR A 423 -21.86 -14.99 3.09
CA TYR A 423 -21.83 -14.70 4.53
C TYR A 423 -20.40 -14.53 5.04
N TYR A 424 -19.48 -15.45 4.71
CA TYR A 424 -18.09 -15.38 5.16
C TYR A 424 -17.34 -14.19 4.56
N LEU A 425 -17.65 -13.82 3.31
CA LEU A 425 -17.14 -12.60 2.69
C LEU A 425 -17.66 -11.34 3.40
N ALA A 426 -18.98 -11.29 3.72
CA ALA A 426 -19.56 -10.19 4.46
C ALA A 426 -18.96 -10.05 5.87
N GLN A 427 -18.63 -11.17 6.55
CA GLN A 427 -17.88 -11.12 7.80
C GLN A 427 -16.50 -10.48 7.63
N SER A 428 -15.79 -10.82 6.55
CA SER A 428 -14.50 -10.21 6.24
C SER A 428 -14.63 -8.71 5.92
N GLU A 429 -15.71 -8.30 5.24
CA GLU A 429 -16.03 -6.89 4.99
C GLU A 429 -16.29 -6.12 6.30
N ILE A 430 -17.01 -6.73 7.26
CA ILE A 430 -17.21 -6.14 8.60
C ILE A 430 -15.87 -5.98 9.31
N LEU A 431 -15.02 -7.01 9.32
CA LEU A 431 -13.68 -6.94 9.96
C LEU A 431 -12.83 -5.81 9.35
N LEU A 432 -12.89 -5.63 8.02
CA LEU A 432 -12.24 -4.52 7.33
C LEU A 432 -12.87 -3.18 7.73
N ALA A 433 -14.21 -3.11 7.72
CA ALA A 433 -14.95 -1.89 8.04
C ALA A 433 -14.71 -1.39 9.47
N ILE A 434 -14.46 -2.28 10.42
CA ILE A 434 -14.10 -1.92 11.80
C ILE A 434 -12.59 -1.80 12.05
N GLY A 435 -11.75 -2.03 11.02
CA GLY A 435 -10.30 -1.91 11.13
C GLY A 435 -9.58 -3.07 11.83
N LYS A 436 -10.21 -4.25 12.00
CA LYS A 436 -9.65 -5.40 12.74
C LYS A 436 -9.28 -6.61 11.88
N ILE A 437 -9.34 -6.50 10.57
CA ILE A 437 -9.11 -7.65 9.67
C ILE A 437 -7.68 -8.18 9.69
N ALA A 438 -6.73 -7.39 10.16
CA ALA A 438 -5.32 -7.76 10.23
C ALA A 438 -4.88 -8.23 11.62
N GLU A 439 -5.77 -8.23 12.61
CA GLU A 439 -5.53 -8.79 13.93
C GLU A 439 -5.68 -10.32 13.90
#